data_b920cd6562267eb276fcb6bee1fb5249
#
_entry.id   b920cd6562267eb276fcb6bee1fb5249
#
_cell.length_a   1.000
_cell.length_b   1.000
_cell.length_c   1.000
_cell.angle_alpha   90.00
_cell.angle_beta   90.00
_cell.angle_gamma   90.00
#
_symmetry.space_group_name_H-M   'P 1'
#
loop_
_entity.id
_entity.type
_entity.pdbx_description
1 polymer ?
#
loop_
_entity_poly.entity_id
_entity_poly.type
_entity_poly.pdbx_seq_one_letter_code
_entity_poly.pdbx_strand_id
1 'polypeptide(L)'
;MVGKRILDLQEELVSARESMRRAATHDSLTGLMNRGEILAMLLRELERARREHKPVGVILGDIDHFKSVNDTLGHLFGDEALREVARRLREQLRVYDGVGRYGGEEFLLILPNCDLPNALLRANELRESVGGTPVVCSGKERLITMSMGVAVSACDGNNEVETLLNHADAGLYAAKENGRNRIEHFTPAAKKPAAGRTRKS
;
A
#
# COMPACT_ATOMS: atom_id res chain seq x y z
N MET A 1 -2.28 39.49 31.77
CA MET A 1 -3.39 38.53 31.53
C MET A 1 -3.76 38.36 30.06
N VAL A 2 -3.86 39.38 29.24
CA VAL A 2 -4.25 39.29 27.83
C VAL A 2 -3.29 38.51 26.98
N GLY A 3 -1.97 38.67 27.13
CA GLY A 3 -0.97 37.97 26.34
C GLY A 3 -0.97 36.44 26.53
N LYS A 4 -1.21 35.94 27.75
CA LYS A 4 -1.28 34.50 28.02
C LYS A 4 -2.48 33.88 27.32
N ARG A 5 -3.63 34.54 27.34
CA ARG A 5 -4.86 34.05 26.72
C ARG A 5 -4.74 34.01 25.20
N ILE A 6 -3.97 34.91 24.58
CA ILE A 6 -3.69 34.90 23.15
C ILE A 6 -2.81 33.69 22.78
N LEU A 7 -1.79 33.40 23.56
CA LEU A 7 -0.93 32.22 23.34
C LEU A 7 -1.71 30.91 23.50
N ASP A 8 -2.52 30.79 24.56
CA ASP A 8 -3.35 29.60 24.80
C ASP A 8 -4.32 29.36 23.62
N LEU A 9 -4.97 30.42 23.11
CA LEU A 9 -5.86 30.30 21.94
C LEU A 9 -5.12 29.95 20.64
N GLN A 10 -3.89 30.43 20.47
CA GLN A 10 -3.07 30.06 19.31
C GLN A 10 -2.66 28.57 19.36
N GLU A 11 -2.27 28.06 20.53
CA GLU A 11 -1.94 26.65 20.73
C GLU A 11 -3.16 25.75 20.48
N GLU A 12 -4.34 26.14 20.99
CA GLU A 12 -5.60 25.42 20.71
C GLU A 12 -5.93 25.39 19.21
N LEU A 13 -5.76 26.50 18.51
CA LEU A 13 -6.02 26.60 17.08
C LEU A 13 -5.06 25.71 16.27
N VAL A 14 -3.77 25.72 16.61
CA VAL A 14 -2.76 24.86 15.96
C VAL A 14 -3.10 23.40 16.19
N SER A 15 -3.39 23.01 17.42
CA SER A 15 -3.76 21.62 17.78
C SER A 15 -5.03 21.16 17.07
N ALA A 16 -6.06 22.00 17.03
CA ALA A 16 -7.32 21.71 16.30
C ALA A 16 -7.06 21.53 14.80
N ARG A 17 -6.24 22.40 14.20
CA ARG A 17 -5.87 22.32 12.79
C ARG A 17 -5.09 21.06 12.46
N GLU A 18 -4.15 20.67 13.30
CA GLU A 18 -3.39 19.44 13.14
C GLU A 18 -4.27 18.19 13.28
N SER A 19 -5.19 18.20 14.24
CA SER A 19 -6.17 17.13 14.42
C SER A 19 -7.09 16.97 13.21
N MET A 20 -7.61 18.09 12.68
CA MET A 20 -8.42 18.09 11.46
C MET A 20 -7.63 17.60 10.24
N ARG A 21 -6.37 18.02 10.10
CA ARG A 21 -5.49 17.54 9.03
C ARG A 21 -5.25 16.05 9.13
N ARG A 22 -4.96 15.53 10.33
CA ARG A 22 -4.79 14.07 10.54
C ARG A 22 -6.04 13.31 10.19
N ALA A 23 -7.22 13.76 10.65
CA ALA A 23 -8.49 13.13 10.32
C ALA A 23 -8.78 13.11 8.82
N ALA A 24 -8.36 14.15 8.08
CA ALA A 24 -8.54 14.25 6.63
C ALA A 24 -7.57 13.35 5.83
N THR A 25 -6.39 13.02 6.37
CA THR A 25 -5.30 12.38 5.63
C THR A 25 -4.93 10.99 6.12
N HIS A 26 -5.39 10.58 7.31
CA HIS A 26 -5.01 9.30 7.92
C HIS A 26 -6.22 8.45 8.28
N ASP A 27 -6.06 7.14 8.22
CA ASP A 27 -7.03 6.17 8.71
C ASP A 27 -7.01 6.13 10.24
N SER A 28 -8.18 6.27 10.85
CA SER A 28 -8.31 6.40 12.29
C SER A 28 -7.94 5.14 13.08
N LEU A 29 -8.04 3.95 12.46
CA LEU A 29 -7.73 2.69 13.10
C LEU A 29 -6.24 2.38 13.09
N THR A 30 -5.60 2.55 11.92
CA THR A 30 -4.22 2.13 11.68
C THR A 30 -3.20 3.26 11.81
N GLY A 31 -3.65 4.52 11.74
CA GLY A 31 -2.78 5.70 11.72
C GLY A 31 -1.91 5.82 10.46
N LEU A 32 -2.15 4.99 9.44
CA LEU A 32 -1.54 5.12 8.11
C LEU A 32 -2.26 6.18 7.27
N MET A 33 -1.70 6.52 6.12
CA MET A 33 -2.43 7.35 5.15
C MET A 33 -3.78 6.69 4.83
N ASN A 34 -4.84 7.49 4.71
CA ASN A 34 -6.10 6.99 4.20
C ASN A 34 -6.04 6.84 2.67
N ARG A 35 -7.08 6.25 2.08
CA ARG A 35 -7.16 6.02 0.63
C ARG A 35 -6.92 7.28 -0.19
N GLY A 36 -7.48 8.42 0.24
CA GLY A 36 -7.34 9.68 -0.49
C GLY A 36 -5.91 10.18 -0.50
N GLU A 37 -5.25 10.18 0.65
CA GLU A 37 -3.87 10.69 0.77
C GLU A 37 -2.84 9.78 0.08
N ILE A 38 -2.98 8.45 0.18
CA ILE A 38 -2.03 7.55 -0.49
C ILE A 38 -2.16 7.63 -2.02
N LEU A 39 -3.37 7.81 -2.57
CA LEU A 39 -3.58 8.04 -3.99
C LEU A 39 -3.02 9.39 -4.44
N ALA A 40 -3.20 10.44 -3.64
CA ALA A 40 -2.60 11.74 -3.91
C ALA A 40 -1.07 11.68 -3.88
N MET A 41 -0.48 10.89 -2.98
CA MET A 41 0.96 10.62 -2.98
C MET A 41 1.40 9.89 -4.25
N LEU A 42 0.68 8.84 -4.66
CA LEU A 42 1.01 8.10 -5.89
C LEU A 42 1.04 9.04 -7.10
N LEU A 43 0.03 9.90 -7.24
CA LEU A 43 -0.03 10.86 -8.34
C LEU A 43 1.19 11.80 -8.33
N ARG A 44 1.54 12.36 -7.17
CA ARG A 44 2.72 13.24 -7.02
C ARG A 44 4.03 12.51 -7.39
N GLU A 45 4.19 11.26 -6.94
CA GLU A 45 5.41 10.49 -7.23
C GLU A 45 5.50 10.06 -8.70
N LEU A 46 4.39 9.76 -9.37
CA LEU A 46 4.38 9.50 -10.82
C LEU A 46 4.74 10.75 -11.64
N GLU A 47 4.23 11.91 -11.26
CA GLU A 47 4.62 13.18 -11.89
C GLU A 47 6.09 13.51 -11.68
N ARG A 48 6.64 13.22 -10.50
CA ARG A 48 8.06 13.38 -10.21
C ARG A 48 8.91 12.40 -11.02
N ALA A 49 8.52 11.12 -11.01
CA ALA A 49 9.17 10.03 -11.74
C ALA A 49 9.30 10.34 -13.25
N ARG A 50 8.24 10.90 -13.83
CA ARG A 50 8.25 11.34 -15.24
C ARG A 50 9.31 12.41 -15.52
N ARG A 51 9.51 13.37 -14.62
CA ARG A 51 10.54 14.41 -14.79
C ARG A 51 11.96 13.89 -14.57
N GLU A 52 12.11 12.94 -13.64
CA GLU A 52 13.40 12.39 -13.26
C GLU A 52 13.79 11.13 -14.06
N HIS A 53 12.89 10.62 -14.91
CA HIS A 53 13.05 9.34 -15.64
C HIS A 53 13.36 8.16 -14.73
N LYS A 54 12.66 8.08 -13.59
CA LYS A 54 12.85 7.04 -12.61
C LYS A 54 11.55 6.24 -12.41
N PRO A 55 11.62 4.92 -12.12
CA PRO A 55 10.42 4.13 -11.89
C PRO A 55 9.82 4.37 -10.50
N VAL A 56 8.50 4.11 -10.38
CA VAL A 56 7.80 4.01 -9.10
C VAL A 56 7.27 2.59 -8.96
N GLY A 57 7.67 1.90 -7.89
CA GLY A 57 7.09 0.64 -7.49
C GLY A 57 5.78 0.86 -6.72
N VAL A 58 4.79 0.03 -7.00
CA VAL A 58 3.50 -0.01 -6.31
C VAL A 58 3.23 -1.42 -5.86
N ILE A 59 2.84 -1.58 -4.59
CA ILE A 59 2.45 -2.87 -4.01
C ILE A 59 1.04 -2.73 -3.46
N LEU A 60 0.13 -3.55 -3.93
CA LEU A 60 -1.20 -3.72 -3.34
C LEU A 60 -1.20 -5.01 -2.52
N GLY A 61 -1.43 -4.90 -1.23
CA GLY A 61 -1.44 -6.01 -0.29
C GLY A 61 -2.81 -6.20 0.37
N ASP A 62 -3.17 -7.44 0.66
CA ASP A 62 -4.44 -7.80 1.30
C ASP A 62 -4.19 -8.90 2.35
N ILE A 63 -4.81 -8.76 3.52
CA ILE A 63 -4.68 -9.72 4.61
C ILE A 63 -5.40 -11.02 4.25
N ASP A 64 -4.66 -12.11 4.23
CA ASP A 64 -5.21 -13.42 3.89
C ASP A 64 -6.27 -13.87 4.89
N HIS A 65 -7.44 -14.28 4.36
CA HIS A 65 -8.54 -14.82 5.17
C HIS A 65 -9.05 -13.89 6.28
N PHE A 66 -8.96 -12.56 6.12
CA PHE A 66 -9.32 -11.60 7.16
C PHE A 66 -10.77 -11.74 7.63
N LYS A 67 -11.71 -12.04 6.74
CA LYS A 67 -13.09 -12.35 7.12
C LYS A 67 -13.14 -13.53 8.10
N SER A 68 -12.40 -14.61 7.84
CA SER A 68 -12.32 -15.76 8.76
C SER A 68 -11.72 -15.39 10.12
N VAL A 69 -10.77 -14.46 10.15
CA VAL A 69 -10.21 -13.92 11.41
C VAL A 69 -11.33 -13.25 12.22
N ASN A 70 -12.10 -12.36 11.59
CA ASN A 70 -13.24 -11.68 12.24
C ASN A 70 -14.30 -12.65 12.71
N ASP A 71 -14.70 -13.59 11.86
CA ASP A 71 -15.76 -14.56 12.16
C ASP A 71 -15.38 -15.50 13.31
N THR A 72 -14.08 -15.85 13.45
CA THR A 72 -13.59 -16.81 14.45
C THR A 72 -13.17 -16.14 15.76
N LEU A 73 -12.48 -15.00 15.68
CA LEU A 73 -11.84 -14.34 16.83
C LEU A 73 -12.53 -13.05 17.25
N GLY A 74 -13.47 -12.56 16.44
CA GLY A 74 -14.23 -11.34 16.67
C GLY A 74 -13.58 -10.10 16.08
N HIS A 75 -14.37 -9.05 15.86
CA HIS A 75 -13.94 -7.79 15.24
C HIS A 75 -12.83 -7.07 16.01
N LEU A 76 -12.81 -7.18 17.35
CA LEU A 76 -11.74 -6.59 18.17
C LEU A 76 -10.36 -7.18 17.83
N PHE A 77 -10.30 -8.50 17.57
CA PHE A 77 -9.08 -9.14 17.12
C PHE A 77 -8.71 -8.70 15.69
N GLY A 78 -9.71 -8.58 14.81
CA GLY A 78 -9.49 -8.07 13.45
C GLY A 78 -8.93 -6.64 13.44
N ASP A 79 -9.45 -5.77 14.30
CA ASP A 79 -8.93 -4.41 14.45
C ASP A 79 -7.48 -4.39 14.94
N GLU A 80 -7.13 -5.28 15.89
CA GLU A 80 -5.75 -5.41 16.37
C GLU A 80 -4.83 -5.99 15.29
N ALA A 81 -5.33 -6.96 14.51
CA ALA A 81 -4.59 -7.48 13.35
C ALA A 81 -4.29 -6.37 12.32
N LEU A 82 -5.25 -5.50 12.03
CA LEU A 82 -5.05 -4.35 11.15
C LEU A 82 -4.01 -3.36 11.69
N ARG A 83 -4.05 -3.05 13.00
CA ARG A 83 -3.06 -2.16 13.65
C ARG A 83 -1.66 -2.76 13.59
N GLU A 84 -1.54 -4.04 13.91
CA GLU A 84 -0.25 -4.71 13.94
C GLU A 84 0.36 -4.87 12.53
N VAL A 85 -0.45 -5.23 11.52
CA VAL A 85 0.00 -5.25 10.11
C VAL A 85 0.46 -3.86 9.69
N ALA A 86 -0.32 -2.82 9.98
CA ALA A 86 0.05 -1.44 9.67
C ALA A 86 1.37 -1.00 10.34
N ARG A 87 1.59 -1.39 11.60
CA ARG A 87 2.84 -1.14 12.32
C ARG A 87 4.02 -1.83 11.65
N ARG A 88 3.89 -3.13 11.37
CA ARG A 88 4.95 -3.93 10.72
C ARG A 88 5.31 -3.39 9.35
N LEU A 89 4.33 -3.07 8.52
CA LEU A 89 4.57 -2.47 7.21
C LEU A 89 5.34 -1.15 7.34
N ARG A 90 4.89 -0.25 8.23
CA ARG A 90 5.52 1.06 8.42
C ARG A 90 6.95 0.97 8.93
N GLU A 91 7.27 0.04 9.81
CA GLU A 91 8.61 -0.14 10.38
C GLU A 91 9.64 -0.61 9.35
N GLN A 92 9.20 -1.29 8.29
CA GLN A 92 10.08 -1.76 7.22
C GLN A 92 10.28 -0.71 6.12
N LEU A 93 9.49 0.36 6.08
CA LEU A 93 9.54 1.36 5.01
C LEU A 93 10.55 2.46 5.29
N ARG A 94 11.11 3.00 4.20
CA ARG A 94 12.01 4.15 4.23
C ARG A 94 11.21 5.43 4.41
N VAL A 95 11.88 6.50 4.81
CA VAL A 95 11.24 7.81 5.07
C VAL A 95 10.46 8.36 3.87
N TYR A 96 10.90 8.04 2.64
CA TYR A 96 10.26 8.50 1.40
C TYR A 96 9.28 7.49 0.79
N ASP A 97 9.21 6.26 1.32
CA ASP A 97 8.20 5.29 0.93
C ASP A 97 6.84 5.67 1.54
N GLY A 98 5.76 5.36 0.84
CA GLY A 98 4.40 5.58 1.31
C GLY A 98 3.69 4.29 1.67
N VAL A 99 2.85 4.34 2.71
CA VAL A 99 1.91 3.28 3.03
C VAL A 99 0.58 3.87 3.48
N GLY A 100 -0.51 3.32 2.94
CA GLY A 100 -1.87 3.72 3.29
C GLY A 100 -2.81 2.53 3.35
N ARG A 101 -3.87 2.67 4.16
CA ARG A 101 -4.99 1.75 4.14
C ARG A 101 -5.89 2.10 2.95
N TYR A 102 -5.92 1.22 1.97
CA TYR A 102 -6.60 1.44 0.69
C TYR A 102 -8.06 0.97 0.70
N GLY A 103 -8.34 -0.11 1.43
CA GLY A 103 -9.65 -0.71 1.62
C GLY A 103 -9.85 -1.20 3.04
N GLY A 104 -10.81 -2.10 3.26
CA GLY A 104 -11.09 -2.70 4.57
C GLY A 104 -9.87 -3.41 5.18
N GLU A 105 -9.30 -4.33 4.40
CA GLU A 105 -8.13 -5.15 4.76
C GLU A 105 -6.98 -5.00 3.76
N GLU A 106 -7.09 -3.98 2.88
CA GLU A 106 -6.15 -3.72 1.80
C GLU A 106 -5.22 -2.55 2.14
N PHE A 107 -3.96 -2.69 1.78
CA PHE A 107 -2.90 -1.72 1.98
C PHE A 107 -2.22 -1.40 0.64
N LEU A 108 -2.02 -0.13 0.36
CA LEU A 108 -1.29 0.35 -0.80
C LEU A 108 0.06 0.92 -0.35
N LEU A 109 1.14 0.46 -1.00
CA LEU A 109 2.49 0.93 -0.74
C LEU A 109 3.07 1.55 -2.01
N ILE A 110 3.83 2.62 -1.84
CA ILE A 110 4.45 3.38 -2.92
C ILE A 110 5.95 3.44 -2.64
N LEU A 111 6.75 3.00 -3.60
CA LEU A 111 8.19 2.92 -3.51
C LEU A 111 8.81 3.81 -4.60
N PRO A 112 9.12 5.09 -4.30
CA PRO A 112 9.76 5.98 -5.25
C PRO A 112 11.14 5.47 -5.68
N ASN A 113 11.50 5.67 -6.95
CA ASN A 113 12.78 5.26 -7.53
C ASN A 113 13.07 3.75 -7.29
N CYS A 114 12.07 2.90 -7.53
CA CYS A 114 12.14 1.46 -7.29
C CYS A 114 11.73 0.69 -8.56
N ASP A 115 12.67 -0.03 -9.14
CA ASP A 115 12.45 -0.91 -10.29
C ASP A 115 11.81 -2.25 -9.87
N LEU A 116 11.44 -3.07 -10.84
CA LEU A 116 10.71 -4.31 -10.58
C LEU A 116 11.49 -5.31 -9.71
N PRO A 117 12.79 -5.60 -9.95
CA PRO A 117 13.55 -6.50 -9.09
C PRO A 117 13.59 -6.03 -7.63
N ASN A 118 13.83 -4.74 -7.41
CA ASN A 118 13.85 -4.17 -6.07
C ASN A 118 12.45 -4.12 -5.44
N ALA A 119 11.40 -3.81 -6.21
CA ALA A 119 10.02 -3.83 -5.71
C ALA A 119 9.59 -5.22 -5.27
N LEU A 120 9.96 -6.29 -6.00
CA LEU A 120 9.71 -7.67 -5.63
C LEU A 120 10.46 -8.06 -4.36
N LEU A 121 11.74 -7.70 -4.25
CA LEU A 121 12.52 -7.94 -3.03
C LEU A 121 11.87 -7.27 -1.82
N ARG A 122 11.54 -5.98 -1.93
CA ARG A 122 10.87 -5.22 -0.87
C ARG A 122 9.51 -5.80 -0.49
N ALA A 123 8.70 -6.19 -1.48
CA ALA A 123 7.42 -6.84 -1.24
C ALA A 123 7.58 -8.14 -0.43
N ASN A 124 8.63 -8.95 -0.72
CA ASN A 124 8.89 -10.17 0.03
C ASN A 124 9.32 -9.90 1.47
N GLU A 125 10.20 -8.93 1.70
CA GLU A 125 10.61 -8.50 3.05
C GLU A 125 9.40 -8.05 3.88
N LEU A 126 8.50 -7.25 3.28
CA LEU A 126 7.27 -6.77 3.91
C LEU A 126 6.33 -7.95 4.25
N ARG A 127 6.11 -8.87 3.30
CA ARG A 127 5.31 -10.07 3.52
C ARG A 127 5.85 -10.93 4.66
N GLU A 128 7.16 -11.15 4.70
CA GLU A 128 7.81 -11.92 5.76
C GLU A 128 7.72 -11.22 7.12
N SER A 129 7.87 -9.92 7.15
CA SER A 129 7.68 -9.12 8.37
C SER A 129 6.25 -9.22 8.91
N VAL A 130 5.24 -9.20 8.02
CA VAL A 130 3.84 -9.38 8.43
C VAL A 130 3.59 -10.78 8.97
N GLY A 131 4.10 -11.83 8.27
CA GLY A 131 3.89 -13.23 8.62
C GLY A 131 4.87 -13.80 9.66
N GLY A 132 5.82 -13.00 10.16
CA GLY A 132 6.93 -13.52 10.99
C GLY A 132 6.55 -13.89 12.42
N THR A 133 5.55 -13.23 13.00
CA THR A 133 5.13 -13.46 14.39
C THR A 133 3.60 -13.40 14.50
N PRO A 134 2.98 -14.19 15.42
CA PRO A 134 1.55 -14.09 15.66
C PRO A 134 1.13 -12.69 16.16
N VAL A 135 -0.10 -12.32 15.83
CA VAL A 135 -0.79 -11.21 16.47
C VAL A 135 -1.44 -11.73 17.75
N VAL A 136 -1.27 -11.00 18.84
CA VAL A 136 -1.81 -11.37 20.16
C VAL A 136 -2.82 -10.33 20.61
N CYS A 137 -4.03 -10.76 20.93
CA CYS A 137 -5.08 -9.89 21.46
C CYS A 137 -5.96 -10.67 22.46
N SER A 138 -6.13 -10.11 23.67
CA SER A 138 -7.01 -10.68 24.71
C SER A 138 -6.76 -12.17 25.01
N GLY A 139 -5.48 -12.58 25.05
CA GLY A 139 -5.09 -13.97 25.33
C GLY A 139 -5.27 -14.95 24.16
N LYS A 140 -5.70 -14.47 23.00
CA LYS A 140 -5.75 -15.22 21.74
C LYS A 140 -4.58 -14.83 20.86
N GLU A 141 -4.07 -15.78 20.08
CA GLU A 141 -2.99 -15.53 19.13
C GLU A 141 -3.33 -16.14 17.77
N ARG A 142 -2.90 -15.49 16.69
CA ARG A 142 -3.04 -16.02 15.34
C ARG A 142 -1.95 -15.44 14.43
N LEU A 143 -1.36 -16.31 13.63
CA LEU A 143 -0.48 -15.88 12.54
C LEU A 143 -1.33 -15.25 11.43
N ILE A 144 -0.98 -14.04 11.07
CA ILE A 144 -1.61 -13.27 9.99
C ILE A 144 -0.64 -13.23 8.82
N THR A 145 -1.11 -13.63 7.64
CA THR A 145 -0.33 -13.53 6.41
C THR A 145 -0.97 -12.54 5.43
N MET A 146 -0.23 -12.17 4.42
CA MET A 146 -0.64 -11.21 3.42
C MET A 146 -0.24 -11.67 2.02
N SER A 147 -1.16 -11.55 1.07
CA SER A 147 -0.88 -11.66 -0.36
C SER A 147 -0.60 -10.29 -0.94
N MET A 148 0.34 -10.19 -1.87
CA MET A 148 0.73 -8.91 -2.46
C MET A 148 0.86 -8.99 -3.97
N GLY A 149 0.33 -7.97 -4.65
CA GLY A 149 0.53 -7.74 -6.07
C GLY A 149 1.48 -6.56 -6.30
N VAL A 150 2.44 -6.73 -7.20
CA VAL A 150 3.48 -5.74 -7.48
C VAL A 150 3.34 -5.23 -8.90
N ALA A 151 3.41 -3.92 -9.06
CA ALA A 151 3.52 -3.24 -10.35
C ALA A 151 4.58 -2.15 -10.29
N VAL A 152 5.14 -1.81 -11.44
CA VAL A 152 6.14 -0.74 -11.55
C VAL A 152 5.81 0.15 -12.74
N SER A 153 5.92 1.46 -12.54
CA SER A 153 5.72 2.43 -13.61
C SER A 153 6.83 2.34 -14.65
N ALA A 154 6.50 2.60 -15.92
CA ALA A 154 7.53 2.77 -16.93
C ALA A 154 8.29 4.10 -16.71
N CYS A 155 9.58 4.09 -17.05
CA CYS A 155 10.43 5.29 -16.90
C CYS A 155 10.08 6.44 -17.87
N ASP A 156 9.29 6.16 -18.91
CA ASP A 156 8.81 7.15 -19.89
C ASP A 156 7.59 7.97 -19.40
N GLY A 157 7.10 7.63 -18.21
CA GLY A 157 6.04 8.38 -17.52
C GLY A 157 4.66 8.30 -18.15
N ASN A 158 4.42 7.31 -19.00
CA ASN A 158 3.11 7.12 -19.66
C ASN A 158 2.17 6.21 -18.86
N ASN A 159 2.30 6.19 -17.53
CA ASN A 159 1.47 5.38 -16.67
C ASN A 159 0.41 6.24 -15.96
N GLU A 160 -0.84 6.00 -16.31
CA GLU A 160 -1.97 6.48 -15.51
C GLU A 160 -2.03 5.71 -14.19
N VAL A 161 -2.39 6.39 -13.11
CA VAL A 161 -2.58 5.81 -11.76
C VAL A 161 -3.45 4.56 -11.83
N GLU A 162 -4.56 4.62 -12.59
CA GLU A 162 -5.51 3.53 -12.73
C GLU A 162 -4.87 2.29 -13.39
N THR A 163 -4.08 2.46 -14.43
CA THR A 163 -3.38 1.35 -15.10
C THR A 163 -2.42 0.65 -14.15
N LEU A 164 -1.66 1.42 -13.36
CA LEU A 164 -0.69 0.87 -12.42
C LEU A 164 -1.37 0.13 -11.28
N LEU A 165 -2.47 0.66 -10.76
CA LEU A 165 -3.28 0.00 -9.74
C LEU A 165 -3.93 -1.29 -10.28
N ASN A 166 -4.45 -1.29 -11.51
CA ASN A 166 -5.00 -2.48 -12.14
C ASN A 166 -3.95 -3.57 -12.34
N HIS A 167 -2.71 -3.21 -12.65
CA HIS A 167 -1.61 -4.17 -12.73
C HIS A 167 -1.26 -4.75 -11.36
N ALA A 168 -1.22 -3.92 -10.30
CA ALA A 168 -0.99 -4.40 -8.94
C ALA A 168 -2.13 -5.30 -8.47
N ASP A 169 -3.39 -4.95 -8.77
CA ASP A 169 -4.56 -5.77 -8.45
C ASP A 169 -4.53 -7.13 -9.16
N ALA A 170 -4.18 -7.16 -10.45
CA ALA A 170 -4.01 -8.42 -11.18
C ALA A 170 -2.93 -9.31 -10.57
N GLY A 171 -1.82 -8.74 -10.09
CA GLY A 171 -0.80 -9.46 -9.34
C GLY A 171 -1.33 -9.97 -8.00
N LEU A 172 -2.06 -9.17 -7.25
CA LEU A 172 -2.70 -9.57 -5.99
C LEU A 172 -3.69 -10.72 -6.19
N TYR A 173 -4.53 -10.62 -7.23
CA TYR A 173 -5.44 -11.69 -7.59
C TYR A 173 -4.69 -13.00 -7.87
N ALA A 174 -3.63 -12.95 -8.67
CA ALA A 174 -2.78 -14.12 -8.95
C ALA A 174 -2.15 -14.69 -7.66
N ALA A 175 -1.68 -13.84 -6.74
CA ALA A 175 -1.13 -14.27 -5.46
C ALA A 175 -2.17 -15.02 -4.62
N LYS A 176 -3.43 -14.54 -4.59
CA LYS A 176 -4.52 -15.21 -3.89
C LYS A 176 -4.90 -16.56 -4.53
N GLU A 177 -4.97 -16.65 -5.85
CA GLU A 177 -5.28 -17.89 -6.58
C GLU A 177 -4.16 -18.93 -6.45
N ASN A 178 -2.90 -18.51 -6.46
CA ASN A 178 -1.74 -19.39 -6.38
C ASN A 178 -1.44 -19.91 -4.95
N GLY A 179 -2.33 -19.67 -3.97
CA GLY A 179 -2.23 -20.27 -2.62
C GLY A 179 -1.91 -19.28 -1.51
N ARG A 180 -2.03 -17.96 -1.76
CA ARG A 180 -1.86 -16.88 -0.76
C ARG A 180 -0.45 -16.82 -0.15
N ASN A 181 -0.26 -15.91 0.81
CA ASN A 181 1.01 -15.66 1.50
C ASN A 181 2.20 -15.58 0.54
N ARG A 182 2.04 -14.81 -0.54
CA ARG A 182 3.04 -14.65 -1.60
C ARG A 182 2.93 -13.31 -2.30
N ILE A 183 3.93 -13.05 -3.11
CA ILE A 183 3.95 -11.92 -4.03
C ILE A 183 3.82 -12.44 -5.46
N GLU A 184 3.10 -11.70 -6.27
CA GLU A 184 3.02 -11.90 -7.72
C GLU A 184 3.07 -10.53 -8.41
N HIS A 185 3.53 -10.50 -9.64
CA HIS A 185 3.52 -9.27 -10.43
C HIS A 185 2.79 -9.49 -11.75
N PHE A 186 2.17 -8.43 -12.22
CA PHE A 186 1.53 -8.46 -13.53
C PHE A 186 2.60 -8.38 -14.62
N THR A 187 2.62 -9.39 -15.50
CA THR A 187 3.39 -9.34 -16.74
C THR A 187 2.42 -9.16 -17.88
N PRO A 188 2.41 -8.00 -18.58
CA PRO A 188 1.59 -7.86 -19.79
C PRO A 188 1.92 -8.99 -20.76
N ALA A 189 0.91 -9.68 -21.25
CA ALA A 189 1.13 -10.68 -22.30
C ALA A 189 1.85 -10.00 -23.47
N ALA A 190 3.00 -10.54 -23.88
CA ALA A 190 3.76 -10.02 -25.00
C ALA A 190 2.84 -9.88 -26.22
N LYS A 191 2.67 -8.66 -26.74
CA LYS A 191 1.93 -8.44 -27.98
C LYS A 191 2.56 -9.37 -29.02
N LYS A 192 1.81 -10.39 -29.48
CA LYS A 192 2.24 -11.18 -30.63
C LYS A 192 2.56 -10.21 -31.77
N PRO A 193 3.75 -10.31 -32.39
CA PRO A 193 4.07 -9.47 -33.53
C PRO A 193 2.99 -9.67 -34.58
N ALA A 194 2.40 -8.58 -35.05
CA ALA A 194 1.41 -8.60 -36.10
C ALA A 194 1.98 -9.38 -37.28
N ALA A 195 1.32 -10.50 -37.63
CA ALA A 195 1.73 -11.33 -38.76
C ALA A 195 1.82 -10.45 -40.01
N GLY A 196 3.03 -10.31 -40.54
CA GLY A 196 3.31 -9.50 -41.71
C GLY A 196 2.40 -9.91 -42.85
N ARG A 197 1.63 -8.97 -43.35
CA ARG A 197 0.91 -9.11 -44.61
C ARG A 197 1.96 -9.28 -45.72
N THR A 198 2.20 -10.51 -46.12
CA THR A 198 2.89 -10.82 -47.40
C THR A 198 2.10 -10.19 -48.53
N ARG A 199 2.56 -9.11 -49.12
CA ARG A 199 2.13 -8.61 -50.40
C ARG A 199 2.53 -9.67 -51.43
N LYS A 200 1.57 -10.36 -52.00
CA LYS A 200 1.75 -11.08 -53.28
C LYS A 200 1.78 -10.03 -54.37
N SER A 201 2.89 -9.99 -55.11
CA SER A 201 3.02 -9.37 -56.42
C SER A 201 2.29 -10.19 -57.47
#